data_3d35d989e238c3cc9fbc890ae454c92b
#
_entry.id   3d35d989e238c3cc9fbc890ae454c92b
#
_cell.length_a   1.000
_cell.length_b   1.000
_cell.length_c   1.000
_cell.angle_alpha   90.00
_cell.angle_beta   90.00
_cell.angle_gamma   90.00
#
_symmetry.space_group_name_H-M   'P 1'
#
loop_
_entity.id
_entity.type
_entity.pdbx_description
1 polymer ?
#
loop_
_entity_poly.entity_id
_entity_poly.type
_entity_poly.pdbx_seq_one_letter_code
_entity_poly.pdbx_strand_id
1 'polypeptide(L)'
;PHAGREYPAPLLAQARVPAITLRRLEDRYSDLLAYGLIDLGHEVLMARTARAVIDLNRDEREIDPVMLRDAPHGTALLSTAKLRGGLGLFPRRLQGANELWRGPMDWSEAQCRIAQVHRPYHDALAAMMARARDVHGYAILIDLHSMPPLHATPGQDTPHIVLGDRFGRSASSRLTARAADVMQAALAETSITPP
;
A
#
# COMPACT_ATOMS: atom_id res chain seq x y z
N PRO A 1 4.68 -0.75 0.33
CA PRO A 1 4.35 -1.13 -1.06
C PRO A 1 3.96 0.05 -1.95
N HIS A 2 3.52 1.19 -1.41
CA HIS A 2 2.88 2.26 -2.19
C HIS A 2 3.75 3.52 -2.39
N ALA A 3 5.06 3.43 -2.20
CA ALA A 3 6.01 4.53 -2.45
C ALA A 3 6.22 4.82 -3.95
N GLY A 4 5.78 3.91 -4.83
CA GLY A 4 6.01 3.99 -6.26
C GLY A 4 5.34 5.18 -6.93
N ARG A 5 6.06 5.80 -7.88
CA ARG A 5 5.65 7.02 -8.60
C ARG A 5 5.81 6.87 -10.11
N GLU A 6 6.02 5.64 -10.60
CA GLU A 6 6.12 5.38 -12.04
C GLU A 6 4.73 5.18 -12.63
N TYR A 7 4.35 6.07 -13.53
CA TYR A 7 3.08 6.04 -14.27
C TYR A 7 3.37 5.82 -15.76
N PRO A 8 3.07 4.62 -16.29
CA PRO A 8 3.20 4.38 -17.73
C PRO A 8 2.32 5.33 -18.55
N ALA A 9 2.82 5.81 -19.66
CA ALA A 9 2.07 6.72 -20.55
C ALA A 9 0.70 6.15 -20.99
N PRO A 10 0.57 4.84 -21.33
CA PRO A 10 -0.72 4.24 -21.65
C PRO A 10 -1.73 4.32 -20.51
N LEU A 11 -1.30 4.17 -19.26
CA LEU A 11 -2.17 4.31 -18.09
C LEU A 11 -2.72 5.73 -17.99
N LEU A 12 -1.85 6.74 -18.14
CA LEU A 12 -2.25 8.15 -18.08
C LEU A 12 -3.24 8.51 -19.18
N ALA A 13 -3.10 7.93 -20.37
CA ALA A 13 -4.04 8.12 -21.47
C ALA A 13 -5.46 7.56 -21.16
N GLN A 14 -5.55 6.51 -20.34
CA GLN A 14 -6.82 5.91 -19.90
C GLN A 14 -7.44 6.66 -18.70
N ALA A 15 -6.70 7.56 -18.06
CA ALA A 15 -7.20 8.29 -16.91
C ALA A 15 -8.32 9.28 -17.31
N ARG A 16 -9.42 9.26 -16.56
CA ARG A 16 -10.51 10.25 -16.63
C ARG A 16 -10.17 11.51 -15.84
N VAL A 17 -9.29 11.38 -14.86
CA VAL A 17 -8.89 12.43 -13.92
C VAL A 17 -7.46 12.91 -14.22
N PRO A 18 -7.10 14.13 -13.83
CA PRO A 18 -5.72 14.60 -13.94
C PRO A 18 -4.74 13.72 -13.15
N ALA A 19 -3.49 13.63 -13.59
CA ALA A 19 -2.44 12.84 -12.93
C ALA A 19 -2.27 13.19 -11.44
N ILE A 20 -2.45 14.46 -11.07
CA ILE A 20 -2.39 14.91 -9.68
C ILE A 20 -3.44 14.21 -8.80
N THR A 21 -4.59 13.85 -9.34
CA THR A 21 -5.62 13.08 -8.60
C THR A 21 -5.16 11.64 -8.38
N LEU A 22 -4.49 11.02 -9.36
CA LEU A 22 -3.94 9.66 -9.21
C LEU A 22 -2.85 9.61 -8.13
N ARG A 23 -2.07 10.68 -7.97
CA ARG A 23 -1.04 10.79 -6.93
C ARG A 23 -1.60 10.74 -5.51
N ARG A 24 -2.89 10.95 -5.31
CA ARG A 24 -3.55 10.78 -3.99
C ARG A 24 -3.62 9.32 -3.54
N LEU A 25 -3.33 8.37 -4.44
CA LEU A 25 -3.17 6.95 -4.13
C LEU A 25 -1.76 6.61 -3.62
N GLU A 26 -0.77 7.49 -3.83
CA GLU A 26 0.60 7.28 -3.36
C GLU A 26 0.68 7.45 -1.84
N ASP A 27 1.52 6.63 -1.24
CA ASP A 27 1.96 6.84 0.14
C ASP A 27 3.20 7.74 0.12
N ARG A 28 2.94 9.04 0.09
CA ARG A 28 3.99 10.05 -0.10
C ARG A 28 4.98 10.04 1.04
N TYR A 29 6.27 10.15 0.69
CA TYR A 29 7.41 10.18 1.62
C TYR A 29 7.66 8.89 2.41
N SER A 30 6.92 7.82 2.22
CA SER A 30 7.20 6.53 2.85
C SER A 30 8.54 5.93 2.43
N ASP A 31 9.00 6.24 1.21
CA ASP A 31 10.35 5.96 0.72
C ASP A 31 11.44 6.67 1.54
N LEU A 32 11.25 7.94 1.88
CA LEU A 32 12.21 8.71 2.67
C LEU A 32 12.36 8.13 4.09
N LEU A 33 11.26 7.70 4.69
CA LEU A 33 11.29 7.02 6.00
C LEU A 33 12.07 5.70 5.93
N ALA A 34 12.00 5.01 4.78
CA ALA A 34 12.67 3.73 4.59
C ALA A 34 14.19 3.86 4.42
N TYR A 35 14.71 4.97 3.91
CA TYR A 35 16.15 5.14 3.72
C TYR A 35 16.94 5.07 5.02
N GLY A 36 16.43 5.64 6.10
CA GLY A 36 17.08 5.52 7.42
C GLY A 36 17.20 4.07 7.92
N LEU A 37 16.30 3.18 7.49
CA LEU A 37 16.38 1.75 7.81
C LEU A 37 17.48 1.04 7.02
N ILE A 38 17.71 1.46 5.77
CA ILE A 38 18.79 0.93 4.93
C ILE A 38 20.17 1.25 5.56
N ASP A 39 20.35 2.49 6.02
CA ASP A 39 21.57 2.94 6.68
C ASP A 39 21.85 2.17 7.98
N LEU A 40 20.82 1.66 8.64
CA LEU A 40 20.90 0.79 9.81
C LEU A 40 21.11 -0.70 9.44
N GLY A 41 21.24 -1.04 8.16
CA GLY A 41 21.49 -2.40 7.69
C GLY A 41 20.26 -3.29 7.57
N HIS A 42 19.05 -2.72 7.62
CA HIS A 42 17.81 -3.48 7.40
C HIS A 42 17.53 -3.69 5.92
N GLU A 43 17.00 -4.86 5.55
CA GLU A 43 16.49 -5.10 4.19
C GLU A 43 15.21 -4.29 3.96
N VAL A 44 15.15 -3.58 2.84
CA VAL A 44 14.00 -2.75 2.46
C VAL A 44 13.54 -3.10 1.05
N LEU A 45 12.25 -3.38 0.89
CA LEU A 45 11.60 -3.59 -0.41
C LEU A 45 10.68 -2.41 -0.71
N MET A 46 10.97 -1.69 -1.79
CA MET A 46 10.17 -0.55 -2.24
C MET A 46 9.60 -0.80 -3.64
N ALA A 47 8.31 -0.58 -3.81
CA ALA A 47 7.69 -0.58 -5.12
C ALA A 47 8.08 0.70 -5.89
N ARG A 48 8.39 0.57 -7.19
CA ARG A 48 8.60 1.69 -8.11
C ARG A 48 7.31 2.07 -8.82
N THR A 49 6.51 1.05 -9.15
CA THR A 49 5.22 1.20 -9.84
C THR A 49 4.20 1.88 -8.93
N ALA A 50 3.53 2.89 -9.45
CA ALA A 50 2.50 3.62 -8.70
C ALA A 50 1.31 2.72 -8.35
N ARG A 51 0.70 2.94 -7.18
CA ARG A 51 -0.50 2.22 -6.71
C ARG A 51 -1.68 2.31 -7.69
N ALA A 52 -1.76 3.40 -8.47
CA ALA A 52 -2.75 3.54 -9.51
C ALA A 52 -2.66 2.49 -10.62
N VAL A 53 -1.48 1.91 -10.85
CA VAL A 53 -1.26 0.82 -11.81
C VAL A 53 -1.77 -0.48 -11.26
N ILE A 54 -1.38 -0.79 -10.01
CA ILE A 54 -1.73 -2.00 -9.28
C ILE A 54 -1.46 -1.81 -7.77
N ASP A 55 -2.39 -2.18 -6.93
CA ASP A 55 -2.26 -2.10 -5.47
C ASP A 55 -1.59 -3.36 -4.92
N LEU A 56 -0.31 -3.26 -4.58
CA LEU A 56 0.49 -4.38 -4.05
C LEU A 56 0.07 -4.84 -2.64
N ASN A 57 -0.83 -4.12 -1.98
CA ASN A 57 -1.40 -4.51 -0.70
C ASN A 57 -2.83 -5.08 -0.85
N ARG A 58 -3.10 -5.72 -1.99
CA ARG A 58 -4.35 -6.42 -2.29
C ARG A 58 -4.07 -7.83 -2.78
N ASP A 59 -5.01 -8.74 -2.54
CA ASP A 59 -5.00 -10.08 -3.16
C ASP A 59 -5.18 -9.92 -4.68
N GLU A 60 -4.49 -10.73 -5.46
CA GLU A 60 -4.58 -10.67 -6.94
C GLU A 60 -5.98 -10.95 -7.48
N ARG A 61 -6.88 -11.51 -6.67
CA ARG A 61 -8.29 -11.77 -6.99
C ARG A 61 -9.23 -10.64 -6.56
N GLU A 62 -8.75 -9.63 -5.83
CA GLU A 62 -9.54 -8.45 -5.43
C GLU A 62 -9.73 -7.48 -6.60
N ILE A 63 -10.32 -7.94 -7.68
CA ILE A 63 -10.58 -7.13 -8.90
C ILE A 63 -12.07 -6.87 -9.00
N ASP A 64 -12.44 -5.60 -9.19
CA ASP A 64 -13.82 -5.23 -9.46
C ASP A 64 -14.20 -5.69 -10.88
N PRO A 65 -15.21 -6.57 -11.04
CA PRO A 65 -15.60 -7.07 -12.37
C PRO A 65 -15.90 -5.98 -13.39
N VAL A 66 -16.41 -4.82 -12.94
CA VAL A 66 -16.70 -3.69 -13.84
C VAL A 66 -15.45 -3.04 -14.42
N MET A 67 -14.27 -3.35 -13.86
CA MET A 67 -12.98 -2.90 -14.36
C MET A 67 -12.41 -3.80 -15.47
N LEU A 68 -13.05 -4.92 -15.73
CA LEU A 68 -12.54 -5.93 -16.66
C LEU A 68 -13.42 -6.06 -17.90
N ARG A 69 -12.77 -6.22 -19.05
CA ARG A 69 -13.35 -6.61 -20.31
C ARG A 69 -12.83 -8.00 -20.65
N ASP A 70 -13.69 -8.84 -21.18
CA ASP A 70 -13.36 -10.19 -21.68
C ASP A 70 -12.72 -11.13 -20.62
N ALA A 71 -13.08 -10.94 -19.35
CA ALA A 71 -12.70 -11.88 -18.31
C ALA A 71 -13.39 -13.24 -18.53
N PRO A 72 -12.67 -14.38 -18.38
CA PRO A 72 -13.28 -15.70 -18.55
C PRO A 72 -14.46 -15.92 -17.59
N HIS A 73 -15.50 -16.60 -18.08
CA HIS A 73 -16.62 -16.97 -17.22
C HIS A 73 -16.13 -17.85 -16.04
N GLY A 74 -16.63 -17.57 -14.86
CA GLY A 74 -16.26 -18.31 -13.64
C GLY A 74 -14.92 -17.89 -13.03
N THR A 75 -14.30 -16.79 -13.48
CA THR A 75 -13.11 -16.24 -12.83
C THR A 75 -13.36 -16.02 -11.34
N ALA A 76 -12.54 -16.66 -10.50
CA ALA A 76 -12.68 -16.59 -9.04
C ALA A 76 -12.18 -15.23 -8.52
N LEU A 77 -13.07 -14.28 -8.35
CA LEU A 77 -12.79 -12.95 -7.79
C LEU A 77 -13.21 -12.87 -6.32
N LEU A 78 -12.49 -12.05 -5.55
CA LEU A 78 -12.79 -11.79 -4.13
C LEU A 78 -13.52 -10.46 -3.98
N SER A 79 -14.66 -10.48 -3.25
CA SER A 79 -15.36 -9.24 -2.89
C SER A 79 -15.06 -8.86 -1.44
N THR A 80 -14.29 -7.77 -1.26
CA THR A 80 -13.95 -7.22 0.04
C THR A 80 -14.62 -5.86 0.27
N ALA A 81 -14.63 -5.36 1.51
CA ALA A 81 -15.12 -4.03 1.80
C ALA A 81 -14.31 -2.94 1.07
N LYS A 82 -13.00 -3.14 0.91
CA LYS A 82 -12.11 -2.22 0.18
C LYS A 82 -12.45 -2.20 -1.31
N LEU A 83 -12.65 -3.37 -1.91
CA LEU A 83 -13.10 -3.48 -3.31
C LEU A 83 -14.41 -2.75 -3.55
N ARG A 84 -15.42 -2.96 -2.68
CA ARG A 84 -16.71 -2.26 -2.78
C ARG A 84 -16.56 -0.74 -2.66
N GLY A 85 -15.56 -0.27 -1.89
CA GLY A 85 -15.17 1.14 -1.81
C GLY A 85 -14.40 1.67 -3.03
N GLY A 86 -14.12 0.81 -4.02
CA GLY A 86 -13.36 1.17 -5.23
C GLY A 86 -11.85 1.06 -5.09
N LEU A 87 -11.34 0.46 -4.00
CA LEU A 87 -9.92 0.28 -3.70
C LEU A 87 -9.52 -1.21 -3.74
N GLY A 88 -9.82 -1.87 -4.86
CA GLY A 88 -9.33 -3.21 -5.17
C GLY A 88 -7.90 -3.23 -5.68
N LEU A 89 -7.50 -4.37 -6.26
CA LEU A 89 -6.19 -4.56 -6.90
C LEU A 89 -5.90 -3.47 -7.95
N PHE A 90 -6.90 -3.10 -8.71
CA PHE A 90 -6.89 -1.94 -9.61
C PHE A 90 -7.83 -0.87 -9.02
N PRO A 91 -7.28 0.19 -8.39
CA PRO A 91 -8.11 1.24 -7.80
C PRO A 91 -9.03 1.87 -8.84
N ARG A 92 -10.33 1.89 -8.58
CA ARG A 92 -11.34 2.42 -9.49
C ARG A 92 -11.82 3.80 -9.09
N ARG A 93 -11.97 4.03 -7.79
CA ARG A 93 -12.50 5.29 -7.23
C ARG A 93 -11.65 5.78 -6.07
N LEU A 94 -11.63 7.08 -5.85
CA LEU A 94 -11.11 7.73 -4.66
C LEU A 94 -12.23 8.49 -3.96
N GLN A 95 -12.14 8.60 -2.65
CA GLN A 95 -13.05 9.45 -1.88
C GLN A 95 -12.95 10.90 -2.37
N GLY A 96 -14.10 11.51 -2.69
CA GLY A 96 -14.16 12.87 -3.23
C GLY A 96 -13.74 13.00 -4.71
N ALA A 97 -13.52 11.87 -5.39
CA ALA A 97 -13.34 11.82 -6.84
C ALA A 97 -14.28 10.74 -7.42
N ASN A 98 -14.73 10.97 -8.67
CA ASN A 98 -15.51 9.99 -9.42
C ASN A 98 -14.61 8.83 -9.89
N GLU A 99 -15.06 8.07 -10.87
CA GLU A 99 -14.29 7.04 -11.55
C GLU A 99 -12.94 7.59 -12.05
N LEU A 100 -11.86 6.87 -11.77
CA LEU A 100 -10.50 7.27 -12.14
C LEU A 100 -10.20 7.04 -13.62
N TRP A 101 -10.90 6.08 -14.24
CA TRP A 101 -10.63 5.59 -15.59
C TRP A 101 -11.76 5.87 -16.55
N ARG A 102 -11.44 5.95 -17.84
CA ARG A 102 -12.41 6.16 -18.92
C ARG A 102 -13.25 4.92 -19.23
N GLY A 103 -12.72 3.74 -18.91
CA GLY A 103 -13.39 2.47 -19.14
C GLY A 103 -12.65 1.29 -18.51
N PRO A 104 -13.17 0.08 -18.67
CA PRO A 104 -12.52 -1.13 -18.19
C PRO A 104 -11.25 -1.43 -18.98
N MET A 105 -10.32 -2.15 -18.37
CA MET A 105 -9.13 -2.71 -19.01
C MET A 105 -9.41 -4.11 -19.55
N ASP A 106 -8.64 -4.56 -20.52
CA ASP A 106 -8.72 -5.93 -21.03
C ASP A 106 -8.18 -6.91 -19.99
N TRP A 107 -8.77 -8.09 -19.92
CA TRP A 107 -8.33 -9.14 -19.01
C TRP A 107 -6.82 -9.48 -19.17
N SER A 108 -6.35 -9.52 -20.41
CA SER A 108 -4.93 -9.75 -20.73
C SER A 108 -4.00 -8.70 -20.12
N GLU A 109 -4.41 -7.42 -20.13
CA GLU A 109 -3.67 -6.34 -19.48
C GLU A 109 -3.65 -6.51 -17.97
N ALA A 110 -4.77 -6.85 -17.35
CA ALA A 110 -4.85 -7.13 -15.92
C ALA A 110 -3.89 -8.27 -15.52
N GLN A 111 -3.91 -9.38 -16.28
CA GLN A 111 -3.00 -10.52 -16.05
C GLN A 111 -1.53 -10.14 -16.26
N CYS A 112 -1.22 -9.32 -17.25
CA CYS A 112 0.12 -8.81 -17.49
C CYS A 112 0.64 -8.01 -16.29
N ARG A 113 -0.16 -7.07 -15.75
CA ARG A 113 0.21 -6.30 -14.55
C ARG A 113 0.42 -7.18 -13.32
N ILE A 114 -0.43 -8.21 -13.13
CA ILE A 114 -0.27 -9.17 -12.05
C ILE A 114 1.06 -9.93 -12.21
N ALA A 115 1.32 -10.47 -13.39
CA ALA A 115 2.51 -11.29 -13.64
C ALA A 115 3.82 -10.49 -13.60
N GLN A 116 3.81 -9.24 -14.06
CA GLN A 116 5.02 -8.42 -14.16
C GLN A 116 5.31 -7.54 -12.94
N VAL A 117 4.31 -7.26 -12.10
CA VAL A 117 4.48 -6.33 -10.99
C VAL A 117 4.08 -6.97 -9.66
N HIS A 118 2.86 -7.51 -9.56
CA HIS A 118 2.34 -8.01 -8.29
C HIS A 118 3.10 -9.25 -7.81
N ARG A 119 3.15 -10.30 -8.64
CA ARG A 119 3.81 -11.56 -8.27
C ARG A 119 5.30 -11.38 -7.99
N PRO A 120 6.11 -10.72 -8.85
CA PRO A 120 7.52 -10.50 -8.56
C PRO A 120 7.78 -9.73 -7.27
N TYR A 121 6.93 -8.75 -6.93
CA TYR A 121 7.02 -8.04 -5.66
C TYR A 121 6.80 -8.98 -4.47
N HIS A 122 5.76 -9.80 -4.51
CA HIS A 122 5.45 -10.74 -3.43
C HIS A 122 6.44 -11.89 -3.34
N ASP A 123 6.97 -12.36 -4.46
CA ASP A 123 8.04 -13.37 -4.49
C ASP A 123 9.32 -12.83 -3.84
N ALA A 124 9.70 -11.58 -4.15
CA ALA A 124 10.84 -10.93 -3.53
C ALA A 124 10.63 -10.75 -2.02
N LEU A 125 9.43 -10.32 -1.61
CA LEU A 125 9.08 -10.19 -0.19
C LEU A 125 9.15 -11.53 0.54
N ALA A 126 8.61 -12.59 -0.04
CA ALA A 126 8.65 -13.92 0.53
C ALA A 126 10.09 -14.43 0.68
N ALA A 127 10.95 -14.19 -0.31
CA ALA A 127 12.37 -14.55 -0.25
C ALA A 127 13.12 -13.76 0.85
N MET A 128 12.85 -12.46 1.01
CA MET A 128 13.43 -11.65 2.09
C MET A 128 13.01 -12.19 3.47
N MET A 129 11.73 -12.49 3.66
CA MET A 129 11.21 -13.05 4.90
C MET A 129 11.79 -14.42 5.21
N ALA A 130 12.00 -15.27 4.18
CA ALA A 130 12.65 -16.57 4.35
C ALA A 130 14.09 -16.41 4.82
N ARG A 131 14.90 -15.58 4.15
CA ARG A 131 16.28 -15.28 4.57
C ARG A 131 16.38 -14.78 6.00
N ALA A 132 15.53 -13.81 6.38
CA ALA A 132 15.53 -13.28 7.74
C ALA A 132 15.25 -14.39 8.77
N ARG A 133 14.30 -15.28 8.47
CA ARG A 133 13.98 -16.41 9.35
C ARG A 133 15.12 -17.43 9.42
N ASP A 134 15.78 -17.71 8.32
CA ASP A 134 16.90 -18.66 8.25
C ASP A 134 18.10 -18.16 9.07
N VAL A 135 18.36 -16.83 9.06
CA VAL A 135 19.48 -16.22 9.79
C VAL A 135 19.15 -16.03 11.28
N HIS A 136 17.93 -15.61 11.61
CA HIS A 136 17.57 -15.14 12.96
C HIS A 136 16.60 -16.07 13.70
N GLY A 137 16.06 -17.11 13.06
CA GLY A 137 15.01 -17.97 13.60
C GLY A 137 13.61 -17.37 13.53
N TYR A 138 13.48 -16.09 13.18
CA TYR A 138 12.21 -15.37 13.00
C TYR A 138 12.37 -14.26 11.97
N ALA A 139 11.25 -13.72 11.51
CA ALA A 139 11.24 -12.54 10.65
C ALA A 139 10.14 -11.56 11.12
N ILE A 140 10.43 -10.26 11.08
CA ILE A 140 9.48 -9.20 11.38
C ILE A 140 9.33 -8.36 10.12
N LEU A 141 8.08 -8.25 9.62
CA LEU A 141 7.72 -7.38 8.52
C LEU A 141 7.12 -6.08 9.07
N ILE A 142 7.71 -4.96 8.71
CA ILE A 142 7.15 -3.62 8.94
C ILE A 142 6.66 -3.08 7.60
N ASP A 143 5.35 -2.91 7.46
CA ASP A 143 4.73 -2.32 6.29
C ASP A 143 4.56 -0.81 6.52
N LEU A 144 5.43 -0.01 5.88
CA LEU A 144 5.42 1.44 6.01
C LEU A 144 4.42 2.07 5.04
N HIS A 145 3.48 2.79 5.60
CA HIS A 145 2.50 3.59 4.87
C HIS A 145 2.57 5.06 5.29
N SER A 146 2.18 5.94 4.39
CA SER A 146 1.75 7.28 4.73
C SER A 146 0.27 7.46 4.39
N MET A 147 -0.39 8.34 5.08
CA MET A 147 -1.81 8.62 4.89
C MET A 147 -2.07 10.11 5.11
N PRO A 148 -3.15 10.68 4.54
CA PRO A 148 -3.58 12.02 4.88
C PRO A 148 -3.80 12.17 6.40
N PRO A 149 -3.62 13.38 6.95
CA PRO A 149 -3.91 13.64 8.37
C PRO A 149 -5.30 13.13 8.76
N LEU A 150 -5.38 12.53 9.94
CA LEU A 150 -6.67 12.18 10.52
C LEU A 150 -7.43 13.46 10.89
N HIS A 151 -8.76 13.39 10.82
CA HIS A 151 -9.57 14.52 11.24
C HIS A 151 -9.36 14.80 12.74
N ALA A 152 -9.01 16.04 13.07
CA ALA A 152 -8.88 16.46 14.45
C ALA A 152 -10.26 16.37 15.15
N THR A 153 -10.29 15.73 16.32
CA THR A 153 -11.45 15.77 17.21
C THR A 153 -11.22 16.91 18.20
N PRO A 154 -12.19 17.79 18.41
CA PRO A 154 -12.03 18.88 19.38
C PRO A 154 -11.58 18.34 20.75
N GLY A 155 -10.48 18.89 21.27
CA GLY A 155 -9.89 18.49 22.56
C GLY A 155 -9.05 17.23 22.57
N GLN A 156 -8.75 16.66 21.39
CA GLN A 156 -7.81 15.51 21.25
C GLN A 156 -6.70 15.85 20.26
N ASP A 157 -5.47 15.49 20.62
CA ASP A 157 -4.35 15.56 19.69
C ASP A 157 -4.50 14.55 18.57
N THR A 158 -4.20 14.97 17.35
CA THR A 158 -4.22 14.05 16.20
C THR A 158 -2.97 13.18 16.23
N PRO A 159 -3.09 11.84 16.19
CA PRO A 159 -1.93 10.98 16.22
C PRO A 159 -1.07 11.16 14.96
N HIS A 160 0.25 11.32 15.16
CA HIS A 160 1.23 11.41 14.09
C HIS A 160 1.60 10.05 13.51
N ILE A 161 1.53 9.00 14.32
CA ILE A 161 1.87 7.62 13.96
C ILE A 161 0.71 6.71 14.37
N VAL A 162 0.33 5.80 13.49
CA VAL A 162 -0.71 4.80 13.73
C VAL A 162 -0.10 3.42 13.55
N LEU A 163 -0.17 2.59 14.57
CA LEU A 163 0.24 1.19 14.51
C LEU A 163 -0.95 0.31 14.14
N GLY A 164 -0.78 -0.50 13.10
CA GLY A 164 -1.79 -1.45 12.64
C GLY A 164 -1.34 -2.90 12.81
N ASP A 165 -1.98 -3.67 13.69
CA ASP A 165 -1.71 -5.08 13.92
C ASP A 165 -2.85 -6.01 13.48
N ARG A 166 -3.83 -5.48 12.73
CA ARG A 166 -5.03 -6.18 12.27
C ARG A 166 -5.79 -6.85 13.42
N PHE A 167 -5.98 -6.14 14.53
CA PHE A 167 -6.63 -6.64 15.74
C PHE A 167 -5.89 -7.85 16.35
N GLY A 168 -4.58 -7.76 16.47
CA GLY A 168 -3.72 -8.79 17.01
C GLY A 168 -3.47 -10.00 16.08
N ARG A 169 -3.88 -9.91 14.81
CA ARG A 169 -3.71 -11.02 13.84
C ARG A 169 -2.36 -11.01 13.11
N SER A 170 -1.73 -9.85 12.99
CA SER A 170 -0.46 -9.71 12.26
C SER A 170 0.74 -9.51 13.17
N ALA A 171 0.53 -9.10 14.42
CA ALA A 171 1.57 -8.98 15.44
C ALA A 171 1.02 -9.33 16.81
N SER A 172 1.89 -9.80 17.73
CA SER A 172 1.49 -9.98 19.12
C SER A 172 1.29 -8.65 19.83
N SER A 173 0.36 -8.58 20.77
CA SER A 173 0.12 -7.37 21.58
C SER A 173 1.39 -6.86 22.27
N ARG A 174 2.27 -7.77 22.71
CA ARG A 174 3.58 -7.42 23.31
C ARG A 174 4.48 -6.68 22.32
N LEU A 175 4.55 -7.12 21.05
CA LEU A 175 5.35 -6.46 20.02
C LEU A 175 4.78 -5.08 19.68
N THR A 176 3.46 -5.01 19.52
CA THR A 176 2.77 -3.74 19.22
C THR A 176 2.94 -2.73 20.36
N ALA A 177 2.78 -3.15 21.62
CA ALA A 177 3.00 -2.29 22.78
C ALA A 177 4.44 -1.79 22.84
N ARG A 178 5.43 -2.68 22.65
CA ARG A 178 6.85 -2.27 22.64
C ARG A 178 7.16 -1.28 21.51
N ALA A 179 6.58 -1.46 20.33
CA ALA A 179 6.73 -0.52 19.22
C ALA A 179 6.12 0.85 19.57
N ALA A 180 4.94 0.87 20.20
CA ALA A 180 4.29 2.10 20.68
C ALA A 180 5.16 2.85 21.68
N ASP A 181 5.70 2.16 22.69
CA ASP A 181 6.57 2.76 23.72
C ASP A 181 7.81 3.42 23.10
N VAL A 182 8.48 2.72 22.16
CA VAL A 182 9.69 3.24 21.49
C VAL A 182 9.35 4.46 20.65
N MET A 183 8.25 4.43 19.87
CA MET A 183 7.83 5.55 19.05
C MET A 183 7.44 6.76 19.89
N GLN A 184 6.77 6.55 21.02
CA GLN A 184 6.37 7.62 21.93
C GLN A 184 7.59 8.29 22.58
N ALA A 185 8.59 7.51 23.00
CA ALA A 185 9.85 8.03 23.51
C ALA A 185 10.59 8.87 22.46
N ALA A 186 10.72 8.37 21.23
CA ALA A 186 11.39 9.09 20.14
C ALA A 186 10.68 10.41 19.77
N LEU A 187 9.35 10.44 19.77
CA LEU A 187 8.58 11.67 19.53
C LEU A 187 8.78 12.70 20.63
N ALA A 188 8.88 12.28 21.89
CA ALA A 188 9.13 13.17 23.02
C ALA A 188 10.53 13.80 22.97
N GLU A 189 11.54 13.04 22.50
CA GLU A 189 12.92 13.54 22.36
C GLU A 189 13.11 14.53 21.20
N THR A 190 12.32 14.41 20.14
CA THR A 190 12.49 15.23 18.92
C THR A 190 11.88 16.62 19.02
N SER A 191 11.13 16.97 20.08
CA SER A 191 10.51 18.32 20.25
C SER A 191 9.92 18.87 18.95
N ILE A 192 9.18 18.05 18.22
CA ILE A 192 8.56 18.48 16.96
C ILE A 192 7.40 19.41 17.35
N THR A 193 7.71 20.72 17.41
CA THR A 193 6.67 21.74 17.39
C THR A 193 6.12 21.75 15.96
N PRO A 194 4.85 21.43 15.73
CA PRO A 194 4.25 21.55 14.40
C PRO A 194 4.34 23.01 13.93
N PRO A 195 4.55 23.23 12.63
CA PRO A 195 4.56 24.55 12.04
C PRO A 195 3.22 25.25 12.17
#